data_ddb75b2d37dbda9e1dc22a9a5815a31a
#
_entry.id   ddb75b2d37dbda9e1dc22a9a5815a31a
#
_cell.length_a   1.000
_cell.length_b   1.000
_cell.length_c   1.000
_cell.angle_alpha   90.00
_cell.angle_beta   90.00
_cell.angle_gamma   90.00
#
_symmetry.space_group_name_H-M   'P 1'
#
loop_
_entity.id
_entity.type
_entity.pdbx_description
1 polymer ?
#
loop_
_entity_poly.entity_id
_entity_poly.type
_entity_poly.pdbx_seq_one_letter_code
_entity_poly.pdbx_strand_id
1 'polypeptide(L)'
;MKKHLIFFVLLLSAFSIYAEGVKLACSPYQPTCTNCPEYQTLFPIEEFSKDSGSLDIEADQSEILNETYHLTGDVKVKSTSLVLAADDVLVNSADDSTVATGNVRFQDQTYLITSDSLSAKRDGDTLIATATKANYQDFGFGPGGANGYTESIAKTPTSVLLTNATYSLCPVNKNDWLIDADQIELNLEKNRGVADNATVVFYGVPIFYLPKYSWVLEGRGSGFLTPDYSKYTETGQNDSSYRFRIPYYINIAPDRDLLVALTYMSSRRFIYEGKYRQLIAPKLTAESDDSIYQIEAHYLPEDKMTSLKRWLVNFNEELDLNTKTHLSANYYRVSDKDYFKDIAQTNTNVKTLKSNLKLTYNDEENHFSSSLLTEDEQVVNAGVPVYTRALEGSISKTFNADKKMPIQVDLVRTNFAHDTASKETGVRTHGNLGVSRKLNVKFPVITPRASVSITNYSLKN
;
A
#
# COMPACT_ATOMS: atom_id res chain seq x y z
N MET A 1 22.64 -18.45 41.98
CA MET A 1 21.36 -18.78 41.38
C MET A 1 20.69 -17.61 40.63
N LYS A 2 20.36 -16.46 41.25
CA LYS A 2 19.68 -15.37 40.58
C LYS A 2 20.40 -14.75 39.35
N LYS A 3 21.75 -14.68 39.32
CA LYS A 3 22.50 -14.08 38.20
C LYS A 3 22.51 -14.94 36.93
N HIS A 4 22.59 -16.25 37.06
CA HIS A 4 22.62 -17.19 35.93
C HIS A 4 21.21 -17.40 35.35
N LEU A 5 20.19 -17.29 36.21
CA LEU A 5 18.79 -17.38 35.78
C LEU A 5 18.33 -16.15 34.97
N ILE A 6 18.84 -14.95 35.35
CA ILE A 6 18.60 -13.70 34.56
C ILE A 6 19.30 -13.80 33.21
N PHE A 7 20.42 -14.51 33.12
CA PHE A 7 21.16 -14.72 31.90
C PHE A 7 20.39 -15.63 30.89
N PHE A 8 19.67 -16.63 31.39
CA PHE A 8 18.82 -17.50 30.61
C PHE A 8 17.68 -16.73 29.89
N VAL A 9 17.07 -15.74 30.57
CA VAL A 9 16.05 -14.85 29.97
C VAL A 9 16.63 -13.99 28.86
N LEU A 10 17.86 -13.48 29.06
CA LEU A 10 18.57 -12.68 28.05
C LEU A 10 18.94 -13.49 26.80
N LEU A 11 19.25 -14.78 26.96
CA LEU A 11 19.51 -15.68 25.84
C LEU A 11 18.27 -15.96 24.97
N LEU A 12 17.12 -16.16 25.61
CA LEU A 12 15.85 -16.38 24.90
C LEU A 12 15.28 -15.08 24.30
N SER A 13 15.60 -13.91 24.91
CA SER A 13 15.19 -12.61 24.36
C SER A 13 15.87 -12.21 23.05
N ALA A 14 16.81 -13.02 22.53
CA ALA A 14 17.41 -12.81 21.22
C ALA A 14 16.39 -12.81 20.06
N PHE A 15 15.25 -13.46 20.27
CA PHE A 15 14.16 -13.43 19.30
C PHE A 15 13.27 -12.20 19.46
N SER A 16 13.41 -11.44 20.57
CA SER A 16 12.53 -10.34 20.96
C SER A 16 13.05 -8.93 20.63
N ILE A 17 14.21 -8.75 19.99
CA ILE A 17 14.89 -7.44 19.84
C ILE A 17 14.21 -6.47 18.83
N TYR A 18 13.00 -6.75 18.37
CA TYR A 18 12.35 -5.94 17.33
C TYR A 18 11.06 -5.22 17.76
N ALA A 19 10.82 -5.00 19.03
CA ALA A 19 9.52 -4.48 19.50
C ALA A 19 9.45 -2.96 19.73
N GLU A 20 10.42 -2.16 19.34
CA GLU A 20 10.29 -0.69 19.44
C GLU A 20 10.01 -0.06 18.06
N GLY A 21 8.72 0.09 17.72
CA GLY A 21 8.29 0.97 16.65
C GLY A 21 7.22 0.47 15.70
N VAL A 22 6.95 -0.83 15.62
CA VAL A 22 5.90 -1.35 14.73
C VAL A 22 4.60 -1.47 15.51
N LYS A 23 3.64 -0.62 15.25
CA LYS A 23 2.24 -0.88 15.62
C LYS A 23 1.78 -2.07 14.78
N LEU A 24 1.78 -3.26 15.38
CA LEU A 24 1.15 -4.45 14.81
C LEU A 24 -0.25 -4.09 14.35
N ALA A 25 -0.53 -4.21 13.06
CA ALA A 25 -1.86 -4.00 12.51
C ALA A 25 -2.87 -5.01 13.09
N CYS A 26 -2.37 -6.19 13.54
CA CYS A 26 -3.12 -7.21 14.26
C CYS A 26 -2.20 -7.91 15.28
N SER A 27 -2.59 -7.93 16.53
CA SER A 27 -2.00 -8.84 17.52
C SER A 27 -2.90 -10.08 17.65
N PRO A 28 -2.35 -11.30 17.69
CA PRO A 28 -3.13 -12.51 17.92
C PRO A 28 -3.92 -12.50 19.23
N TYR A 29 -3.55 -11.61 20.16
CA TYR A 29 -4.19 -11.43 21.45
C TYR A 29 -5.17 -10.24 21.51
N GLN A 30 -5.41 -9.52 20.41
CA GLN A 30 -6.37 -8.42 20.36
C GLN A 30 -7.75 -8.91 19.86
N PRO A 31 -8.79 -8.90 20.70
CA PRO A 31 -10.12 -9.42 20.35
C PRO A 31 -10.85 -8.61 19.25
N THR A 32 -10.33 -7.45 18.86
CA THR A 32 -10.95 -6.56 17.87
C THR A 32 -10.41 -6.75 16.44
N CYS A 33 -9.42 -7.61 16.24
CA CYS A 33 -8.86 -7.87 14.91
C CYS A 33 -9.69 -8.94 14.18
N THR A 34 -10.64 -8.52 13.34
CA THR A 34 -11.53 -9.41 12.59
C THR A 34 -10.90 -10.09 11.38
N ASN A 35 -9.74 -9.63 10.94
CA ASN A 35 -9.03 -10.12 9.75
C ASN A 35 -7.64 -10.70 10.08
N CYS A 36 -7.35 -11.00 11.34
CA CYS A 36 -6.12 -11.68 11.70
C CYS A 36 -6.15 -13.12 11.20
N PRO A 37 -5.04 -13.64 10.64
CA PRO A 37 -4.96 -15.06 10.29
C PRO A 37 -5.17 -15.94 11.54
N GLU A 38 -5.80 -17.09 11.37
CA GLU A 38 -5.88 -18.11 12.42
C GLU A 38 -4.49 -18.68 12.65
N TYR A 39 -3.82 -18.29 13.73
CA TYR A 39 -2.58 -18.90 14.18
C TYR A 39 -2.93 -20.19 14.93
N GLN A 40 -2.79 -21.32 14.22
CA GLN A 40 -3.01 -22.62 14.81
C GLN A 40 -1.90 -22.94 15.76
N THR A 41 -1.83 -22.95 16.91
CA THR A 41 -0.74 -23.41 17.79
C THR A 41 -0.10 -22.35 18.72
N LEU A 42 -0.73 -21.19 18.87
CA LEU A 42 -0.28 -20.22 19.87
C LEU A 42 -0.38 -20.79 21.28
N PHE A 43 0.59 -20.47 22.13
CA PHE A 43 0.43 -20.63 23.56
C PHE A 43 -0.68 -19.67 24.04
N PRO A 44 -1.64 -20.14 24.90
CA PRO A 44 -2.60 -19.24 25.51
C PRO A 44 -1.87 -18.13 26.29
N ILE A 45 -2.52 -16.96 26.41
CA ILE A 45 -1.91 -15.82 27.12
C ILE A 45 -1.67 -16.14 28.60
N GLU A 46 -2.44 -17.06 29.17
CA GLU A 46 -2.31 -17.56 30.55
C GLU A 46 -1.05 -18.40 30.77
N GLU A 47 -0.43 -18.89 29.69
CA GLU A 47 0.84 -19.64 29.76
C GLU A 47 2.05 -18.71 30.01
N PHE A 48 1.92 -17.40 29.79
CA PHE A 48 2.98 -16.44 30.08
C PHE A 48 3.00 -16.11 31.58
N SER A 49 4.19 -15.90 32.15
CA SER A 49 4.30 -15.48 33.55
C SER A 49 3.65 -14.12 33.79
N LYS A 50 2.99 -13.96 34.94
CA LYS A 50 2.34 -12.71 35.32
C LYS A 50 3.26 -11.76 36.07
N ASP A 51 4.38 -12.28 36.60
CA ASP A 51 5.31 -11.51 37.42
C ASP A 51 6.45 -10.96 36.57
N SER A 52 6.58 -9.64 36.53
CA SER A 52 7.68 -8.97 35.82
C SER A 52 9.03 -9.30 36.47
N GLY A 53 9.93 -9.86 35.65
CA GLY A 53 11.30 -10.20 36.09
C GLY A 53 11.43 -11.58 36.73
N SER A 54 10.39 -12.41 36.80
CA SER A 54 10.44 -13.81 37.17
C SER A 54 10.61 -14.69 35.93
N LEU A 55 11.34 -15.78 36.09
CA LEU A 55 11.42 -16.88 35.16
C LEU A 55 10.84 -18.09 35.86
N ASP A 56 9.71 -18.59 35.35
CA ASP A 56 9.07 -19.78 35.85
C ASP A 56 9.55 -20.97 35.03
N ILE A 57 10.10 -22.00 35.71
CA ILE A 57 10.63 -23.21 35.08
C ILE A 57 9.90 -24.41 35.66
N GLU A 58 9.32 -25.20 34.77
CA GLU A 58 8.65 -26.47 35.06
C GLU A 58 9.39 -27.58 34.29
N ALA A 59 9.69 -28.71 34.93
CA ALA A 59 10.27 -29.89 34.31
C ALA A 59 10.00 -31.10 35.21
N ASP A 60 9.94 -32.30 34.64
CA ASP A 60 9.78 -33.53 35.41
C ASP A 60 11.07 -33.84 36.24
N GLN A 61 12.24 -33.55 35.69
CA GLN A 61 13.52 -33.76 36.33
C GLN A 61 14.47 -32.58 36.06
N SER A 62 15.31 -32.29 37.04
CA SER A 62 16.37 -31.31 36.91
C SER A 62 17.66 -31.82 37.52
N GLU A 63 18.75 -31.74 36.79
CA GLU A 63 20.10 -32.10 37.24
C GLU A 63 21.04 -30.92 37.09
N ILE A 64 21.91 -30.73 38.06
CA ILE A 64 22.92 -29.67 38.03
C ILE A 64 24.29 -30.34 38.20
N LEU A 65 25.09 -30.27 37.11
CA LEU A 65 26.44 -30.80 37.12
C LEU A 65 27.41 -29.71 36.69
N ASN A 66 28.28 -29.32 37.63
CA ASN A 66 29.19 -28.17 37.46
C ASN A 66 28.42 -26.89 37.13
N GLU A 67 28.65 -26.31 35.91
CA GLU A 67 28.00 -25.09 35.43
C GLU A 67 26.88 -25.39 34.39
N THR A 68 26.46 -26.65 34.32
CA THR A 68 25.43 -27.12 33.37
C THR A 68 24.17 -27.50 34.14
N TYR A 69 23.04 -26.94 33.69
CA TYR A 69 21.68 -27.26 34.14
C TYR A 69 21.01 -28.10 33.08
N HIS A 70 20.61 -29.30 33.44
CA HIS A 70 19.87 -30.21 32.54
C HIS A 70 18.46 -30.40 33.07
N LEU A 71 17.48 -30.03 32.25
CA LEU A 71 16.04 -30.12 32.51
C LEU A 71 15.46 -31.12 31.53
N THR A 72 14.70 -32.09 32.02
CA THR A 72 14.13 -33.15 31.19
C THR A 72 12.67 -33.41 31.54
N GLY A 73 11.88 -33.80 30.55
CA GLY A 73 10.46 -34.15 30.64
C GLY A 73 9.55 -32.94 30.77
N ASP A 74 8.72 -32.72 29.72
CA ASP A 74 7.74 -31.63 29.60
C ASP A 74 8.25 -30.27 30.10
N VAL A 75 9.48 -29.93 29.67
CA VAL A 75 10.13 -28.70 30.11
C VAL A 75 9.36 -27.48 29.61
N LYS A 76 9.00 -26.57 30.52
CA LYS A 76 8.43 -25.27 30.20
C LYS A 76 9.19 -24.16 30.89
N VAL A 77 9.60 -23.18 30.11
CA VAL A 77 10.26 -21.97 30.59
C VAL A 77 9.41 -20.78 30.22
N LYS A 78 8.95 -20.03 31.18
CA LYS A 78 7.98 -18.95 31.02
C LYS A 78 8.51 -17.65 31.58
N SER A 79 8.29 -16.58 30.85
CA SER A 79 8.44 -15.20 31.33
C SER A 79 7.24 -14.35 30.89
N THR A 80 7.23 -13.07 31.23
CA THR A 80 6.18 -12.15 30.76
C THR A 80 6.23 -11.89 29.25
N SER A 81 7.34 -12.22 28.58
CA SER A 81 7.57 -11.92 27.17
C SER A 81 7.76 -13.13 26.27
N LEU A 82 8.00 -14.33 26.86
CA LEU A 82 8.23 -15.54 26.07
C LEU A 82 7.78 -16.80 26.81
N VAL A 83 7.50 -17.85 26.03
CA VAL A 83 7.30 -19.22 26.48
C VAL A 83 8.14 -20.14 25.60
N LEU A 84 8.92 -21.04 26.22
CA LEU A 84 9.61 -22.15 25.57
C LEU A 84 9.10 -23.45 26.16
N ALA A 85 8.72 -24.40 25.31
CA ALA A 85 8.44 -25.77 25.68
C ALA A 85 9.34 -26.72 24.89
N ALA A 86 9.84 -27.78 25.52
CA ALA A 86 10.68 -28.80 24.91
C ALA A 86 10.69 -30.07 25.76
N ASP A 87 11.15 -31.20 25.19
CA ASP A 87 11.33 -32.44 25.95
C ASP A 87 12.58 -32.38 26.83
N ASP A 88 13.61 -31.66 26.36
CA ASP A 88 14.93 -31.58 27.01
C ASP A 88 15.52 -30.17 26.81
N VAL A 89 16.06 -29.58 27.88
CA VAL A 89 16.74 -28.28 27.85
C VAL A 89 18.04 -28.33 28.63
N LEU A 90 19.15 -28.05 27.93
CA LEU A 90 20.49 -27.96 28.50
C LEU A 90 20.95 -26.49 28.52
N VAL A 91 21.31 -26.00 29.71
CA VAL A 91 21.86 -24.65 29.89
C VAL A 91 23.28 -24.77 30.41
N ASN A 92 24.25 -24.27 29.66
CA ASN A 92 25.63 -24.22 30.08
C ASN A 92 26.04 -22.77 30.41
N SER A 93 26.29 -22.50 31.68
CA SER A 93 26.66 -21.17 32.15
C SER A 93 28.15 -20.84 31.96
N ALA A 94 29.00 -21.82 31.61
CA ALA A 94 30.40 -21.60 31.34
C ALA A 94 30.65 -20.94 29.98
N ASP A 95 29.84 -21.27 28.97
CA ASP A 95 29.97 -20.76 27.62
C ASP A 95 28.70 -20.00 27.12
N ASP A 96 27.83 -19.66 28.06
CA ASP A 96 26.62 -18.91 27.80
C ASP A 96 25.76 -19.53 26.69
N SER A 97 25.61 -20.86 26.71
CA SER A 97 24.80 -21.57 25.70
C SER A 97 23.57 -22.24 26.30
N THR A 98 22.52 -22.33 25.48
CA THR A 98 21.31 -23.07 25.79
C THR A 98 20.91 -23.90 24.58
N VAL A 99 20.53 -25.15 24.80
CA VAL A 99 20.03 -26.06 23.75
C VAL A 99 18.74 -26.69 24.25
N ALA A 100 17.68 -26.55 23.45
CA ALA A 100 16.41 -27.22 23.65
C ALA A 100 16.20 -28.24 22.53
N THR A 101 15.79 -29.46 22.88
CA THR A 101 15.57 -30.54 21.92
C THR A 101 14.29 -31.29 22.20
N GLY A 102 13.69 -31.86 21.14
CA GLY A 102 12.46 -32.61 21.18
C GLY A 102 11.22 -31.71 21.34
N ASN A 103 10.33 -31.77 20.37
CA ASN A 103 9.06 -31.03 20.33
C ASN A 103 9.18 -29.54 20.74
N VAL A 104 10.28 -28.89 20.30
CA VAL A 104 10.57 -27.52 20.69
C VAL A 104 9.50 -26.58 20.17
N ARG A 105 8.98 -25.75 21.04
CA ARG A 105 8.01 -24.72 20.72
C ARG A 105 8.38 -23.43 21.47
N PHE A 106 8.80 -22.43 20.72
CA PHE A 106 9.17 -21.12 21.22
C PHE A 106 8.17 -20.08 20.75
N GLN A 107 7.69 -19.24 21.63
CA GLN A 107 6.83 -18.11 21.29
C GLN A 107 7.21 -16.89 22.11
N ASP A 108 7.32 -15.76 21.43
CA ASP A 108 7.40 -14.44 22.04
C ASP A 108 6.31 -13.52 21.46
N GLN A 109 6.44 -12.21 21.65
CA GLN A 109 5.48 -11.23 21.11
C GLN A 109 5.56 -11.08 19.59
N THR A 110 6.65 -11.54 18.97
CA THR A 110 6.95 -11.33 17.54
C THR A 110 6.92 -12.64 16.75
N TYR A 111 7.40 -13.74 17.35
CA TYR A 111 7.62 -15.00 16.66
C TYR A 111 6.97 -16.18 17.36
N LEU A 112 6.50 -17.14 16.55
CA LEU A 112 6.25 -18.52 16.96
C LEU A 112 7.14 -19.42 16.11
N ILE A 113 7.94 -20.28 16.78
CA ILE A 113 8.81 -21.28 16.14
C ILE A 113 8.49 -22.63 16.73
N THR A 114 8.26 -23.63 15.87
CA THR A 114 8.24 -25.04 16.26
C THR A 114 9.35 -25.76 15.53
N SER A 115 10.17 -26.56 16.23
CA SER A 115 11.35 -27.18 15.64
C SER A 115 11.76 -28.47 16.36
N ASP A 116 12.65 -29.25 15.75
CA ASP A 116 13.27 -30.42 16.39
C ASP A 116 14.29 -29.99 17.46
N SER A 117 15.00 -28.88 17.19
CA SER A 117 15.95 -28.32 18.14
C SER A 117 16.07 -26.80 18.00
N LEU A 118 16.33 -26.16 19.11
CA LEU A 118 16.63 -24.72 19.19
C LEU A 118 17.86 -24.54 20.08
N SER A 119 18.86 -23.84 19.59
CA SER A 119 20.03 -23.47 20.37
C SER A 119 20.30 -21.98 20.33
N ALA A 120 20.82 -21.45 21.43
CA ALA A 120 21.25 -20.06 21.52
C ALA A 120 22.59 -20.01 22.21
N LYS A 121 23.54 -19.22 21.70
CA LYS A 121 24.86 -19.03 22.24
C LYS A 121 25.32 -17.59 22.12
N ARG A 122 26.01 -17.10 23.14
CA ARG A 122 26.65 -15.79 23.09
C ARG A 122 28.08 -15.94 22.59
N ASP A 123 28.46 -15.16 21.59
CA ASP A 123 29.84 -15.01 21.13
C ASP A 123 30.24 -13.52 21.27
N GLY A 124 30.96 -13.19 22.33
CA GLY A 124 31.22 -11.81 22.75
C GLY A 124 29.91 -11.08 23.08
N ASP A 125 29.67 -9.95 22.42
CA ASP A 125 28.41 -9.18 22.56
C ASP A 125 27.30 -9.66 21.63
N THR A 126 27.59 -10.63 20.77
CA THR A 126 26.67 -11.14 19.77
C THR A 126 25.95 -12.39 20.28
N LEU A 127 24.62 -12.40 20.16
CA LEU A 127 23.83 -13.58 20.42
C LEU A 127 23.44 -14.23 19.10
N ILE A 128 23.78 -15.51 18.95
CA ILE A 128 23.44 -16.34 17.80
C ILE A 128 22.42 -17.37 18.24
N ALA A 129 21.30 -17.45 17.55
CA ALA A 129 20.30 -18.49 17.77
C ALA A 129 20.08 -19.29 16.49
N THR A 130 19.96 -20.63 16.65
CA THR A 130 19.70 -21.53 15.53
C THR A 130 18.56 -22.49 15.86
N ALA A 131 17.74 -22.83 14.86
CA ALA A 131 16.72 -23.87 14.97
C ALA A 131 16.78 -24.77 13.73
N THR A 132 16.42 -26.05 13.90
CA THR A 132 16.45 -27.04 12.80
C THR A 132 15.06 -27.62 12.56
N LYS A 133 14.74 -27.85 11.29
CA LYS A 133 13.41 -28.32 10.80
C LYS A 133 12.28 -27.51 11.43
N ALA A 134 12.34 -26.21 11.22
CA ALA A 134 11.47 -25.27 11.90
C ALA A 134 10.29 -24.85 11.01
N ASN A 135 9.09 -24.82 11.60
CA ASN A 135 8.01 -23.99 11.11
C ASN A 135 8.05 -22.67 11.89
N TYR A 136 7.92 -21.58 11.16
CA TYR A 136 7.98 -20.24 11.76
C TYR A 136 6.78 -19.38 11.37
N GLN A 137 6.40 -18.51 12.28
CA GLN A 137 5.45 -17.42 12.07
C GLN A 137 6.05 -16.15 12.64
N ASP A 138 6.08 -15.11 11.85
CA ASP A 138 6.53 -13.78 12.25
C ASP A 138 5.34 -12.82 12.25
N PHE A 139 4.94 -12.34 13.40
CA PHE A 139 3.80 -11.45 13.60
C PHE A 139 4.13 -9.98 13.31
N GLY A 140 5.40 -9.64 13.10
CA GLY A 140 5.88 -8.27 12.85
C GLY A 140 5.60 -7.77 11.43
N PHE A 141 5.36 -8.65 10.45
CA PHE A 141 5.20 -8.29 9.05
C PHE A 141 3.72 -8.17 8.63
N GLY A 142 3.10 -7.00 8.87
CA GLY A 142 1.76 -6.68 8.35
C GLY A 142 0.61 -7.50 8.95
N PRO A 143 -0.61 -7.37 8.39
CA PRO A 143 -1.81 -7.96 8.98
C PRO A 143 -1.89 -9.49 8.95
N GLY A 144 -1.02 -10.17 8.21
CA GLY A 144 -0.96 -11.63 8.12
C GLY A 144 0.29 -12.25 8.76
N GLY A 145 1.30 -11.42 9.05
CA GLY A 145 2.61 -11.93 9.42
C GLY A 145 3.28 -12.71 8.26
N ALA A 146 4.55 -13.06 8.43
CA ALA A 146 5.22 -14.00 7.53
C ALA A 146 5.19 -15.39 8.15
N ASN A 147 5.09 -16.43 7.32
CA ASN A 147 5.16 -17.80 7.79
C ASN A 147 5.81 -18.72 6.75
N GLY A 148 6.31 -19.84 7.21
CA GLY A 148 6.91 -20.85 6.35
C GLY A 148 7.55 -21.99 7.11
N TYR A 149 8.19 -22.86 6.34
CA TYR A 149 9.04 -23.95 6.82
C TYR A 149 10.48 -23.66 6.41
N THR A 150 11.43 -24.16 7.19
CA THR A 150 12.85 -24.12 6.86
C THR A 150 13.61 -25.31 7.48
N GLU A 151 14.63 -25.81 6.79
CA GLU A 151 15.51 -26.81 7.39
C GLU A 151 16.38 -26.26 8.50
N SER A 152 16.79 -24.99 8.38
CA SER A 152 17.49 -24.32 9.47
C SER A 152 17.24 -22.83 9.50
N ILE A 153 17.15 -22.28 10.71
CA ILE A 153 17.17 -20.84 11.01
C ILE A 153 18.49 -20.54 11.69
N ALA A 154 19.20 -19.51 11.22
CA ALA A 154 20.30 -18.90 11.97
C ALA A 154 20.00 -17.39 12.11
N LYS A 155 19.91 -16.94 13.36
CA LYS A 155 19.61 -15.55 13.69
C LYS A 155 20.78 -14.89 14.42
N THR A 156 21.14 -13.72 13.94
CA THR A 156 22.05 -12.77 14.58
C THR A 156 21.28 -11.48 14.92
N PRO A 157 21.86 -10.52 15.63
CA PRO A 157 21.21 -9.24 15.89
C PRO A 157 20.80 -8.48 14.61
N THR A 158 21.50 -8.70 13.50
CA THR A 158 21.33 -7.91 12.27
C THR A 158 20.78 -8.69 11.08
N SER A 159 20.67 -10.03 11.22
CA SER A 159 20.20 -10.88 10.12
C SER A 159 19.52 -12.15 10.58
N VAL A 160 18.60 -12.66 9.76
CA VAL A 160 18.03 -13.99 9.85
C VAL A 160 18.31 -14.72 8.55
N LEU A 161 18.92 -15.89 8.65
CA LEU A 161 19.22 -16.78 7.53
C LEU A 161 18.36 -18.03 7.64
N LEU A 162 17.58 -18.31 6.59
CA LEU A 162 16.76 -19.49 6.46
C LEU A 162 17.33 -20.33 5.31
N THR A 163 17.50 -21.64 5.52
CA THR A 163 18.05 -22.58 4.52
C THR A 163 16.97 -23.57 4.09
N ASN A 164 16.85 -23.82 2.79
CA ASN A 164 15.78 -24.64 2.20
C ASN A 164 14.42 -24.23 2.76
N ALA A 165 14.01 -23.02 2.43
CA ALA A 165 12.94 -22.33 3.13
C ALA A 165 11.79 -21.94 2.22
N THR A 166 10.59 -21.99 2.78
CA THR A 166 9.40 -21.37 2.20
C THR A 166 9.08 -20.07 2.93
N TYR A 167 8.49 -19.11 2.22
CA TYR A 167 8.07 -17.83 2.77
C TYR A 167 6.73 -17.41 2.15
N SER A 168 5.75 -17.08 2.98
CA SER A 168 4.45 -16.59 2.56
C SER A 168 3.91 -15.53 3.53
N LEU A 169 3.10 -14.60 3.01
CA LEU A 169 2.28 -13.69 3.81
C LEU A 169 0.80 -14.13 3.84
N CYS A 170 0.48 -15.27 3.25
CA CYS A 170 -0.85 -15.87 3.33
C CYS A 170 -1.09 -16.46 4.73
N PRO A 171 -2.34 -16.64 5.16
CA PRO A 171 -2.66 -17.36 6.38
C PRO A 171 -2.05 -18.77 6.39
N VAL A 172 -1.57 -19.22 7.54
CA VAL A 172 -1.02 -20.57 7.72
C VAL A 172 -2.02 -21.60 7.20
N ASN A 173 -1.54 -22.60 6.44
CA ASN A 173 -2.34 -23.64 5.77
C ASN A 173 -3.29 -23.16 4.65
N LYS A 174 -3.23 -21.87 4.25
CA LYS A 174 -3.95 -21.34 3.09
C LYS A 174 -3.01 -20.56 2.19
N ASN A 175 -1.91 -21.18 1.81
CA ASN A 175 -0.89 -20.56 0.98
C ASN A 175 -1.35 -20.48 -0.48
N ASP A 176 -2.10 -19.45 -0.83
CA ASP A 176 -2.43 -19.16 -2.23
C ASP A 176 -1.16 -18.90 -3.03
N TRP A 177 -0.14 -18.34 -2.38
CA TRP A 177 1.21 -18.20 -2.93
C TRP A 177 2.27 -18.40 -1.84
N LEU A 178 3.44 -18.86 -2.26
CA LEU A 178 4.65 -18.89 -1.44
C LEU A 178 5.90 -18.72 -2.33
N ILE A 179 6.98 -18.32 -1.69
CA ILE A 179 8.34 -18.39 -2.25
C ILE A 179 8.98 -19.63 -1.66
N ASP A 180 9.53 -20.48 -2.51
CA ASP A 180 10.36 -21.64 -2.13
C ASP A 180 11.79 -21.34 -2.61
N ALA A 181 12.77 -21.39 -1.71
CA ALA A 181 14.13 -20.95 -2.01
C ALA A 181 15.17 -21.80 -1.27
N ASP A 182 16.35 -21.97 -1.90
CA ASP A 182 17.47 -22.63 -1.25
C ASP A 182 17.94 -21.87 -0.02
N GLN A 183 17.88 -20.53 -0.09
CA GLN A 183 18.27 -19.64 0.99
C GLN A 183 17.44 -18.36 1.00
N ILE A 184 17.03 -17.93 2.19
CA ILE A 184 16.41 -16.63 2.42
C ILE A 184 17.19 -15.91 3.50
N GLU A 185 17.77 -14.76 3.16
CA GLU A 185 18.42 -13.85 4.11
C GLU A 185 17.53 -12.64 4.35
N LEU A 186 17.17 -12.39 5.62
CA LEU A 186 16.51 -11.16 6.05
C LEU A 186 17.57 -10.27 6.72
N ASN A 187 18.07 -9.28 6.00
CA ASN A 187 19.06 -8.33 6.50
C ASN A 187 18.35 -7.12 7.09
N LEU A 188 18.36 -7.02 8.39
CA LEU A 188 17.59 -6.07 9.18
C LEU A 188 18.18 -4.65 9.11
N GLU A 189 19.51 -4.53 9.07
CA GLU A 189 20.19 -3.22 8.91
C GLU A 189 19.91 -2.60 7.54
N LYS A 190 19.95 -3.43 6.48
CA LYS A 190 19.68 -2.99 5.12
C LYS A 190 18.18 -2.93 4.80
N ASN A 191 17.36 -3.38 5.73
CA ASN A 191 15.91 -3.48 5.55
C ASN A 191 15.52 -4.26 4.28
N ARG A 192 16.18 -5.42 4.05
CA ARG A 192 15.98 -6.21 2.84
C ARG A 192 15.94 -7.70 3.10
N GLY A 193 14.94 -8.34 2.46
CA GLY A 193 14.92 -9.77 2.24
C GLY A 193 15.57 -10.11 0.89
N VAL A 194 16.35 -11.18 0.84
CA VAL A 194 16.95 -11.75 -0.37
C VAL A 194 16.71 -13.24 -0.36
N ALA A 195 16.15 -13.77 -1.42
CA ALA A 195 16.00 -15.21 -1.65
C ALA A 195 16.86 -15.63 -2.84
N ASP A 196 17.68 -16.63 -2.66
CA ASP A 196 18.50 -17.23 -3.70
C ASP A 196 17.82 -18.52 -4.22
N ASN A 197 17.84 -18.71 -5.54
CA ASN A 197 17.15 -19.78 -6.26
C ASN A 197 15.65 -19.88 -5.90
N ALA A 198 15.00 -18.72 -5.92
CA ALA A 198 13.62 -18.58 -5.49
C ALA A 198 12.64 -19.03 -6.58
N THR A 199 11.72 -19.90 -6.21
CA THR A 199 10.57 -20.30 -7.03
C THR A 199 9.31 -19.71 -6.41
N VAL A 200 8.57 -18.94 -7.19
CA VAL A 200 7.23 -18.47 -6.78
C VAL A 200 6.23 -19.55 -7.14
N VAL A 201 5.56 -20.07 -6.12
CA VAL A 201 4.53 -21.11 -6.25
C VAL A 201 3.17 -20.46 -6.00
N PHE A 202 2.21 -20.70 -6.90
CA PHE A 202 0.85 -20.18 -6.83
C PHE A 202 -0.16 -21.33 -6.92
N TYR A 203 -0.99 -21.48 -5.89
CA TYR A 203 -1.90 -22.63 -5.71
C TYR A 203 -1.20 -23.99 -5.94
N GLY A 204 0.02 -24.14 -5.39
CA GLY A 204 0.82 -25.35 -5.50
C GLY A 204 1.51 -25.56 -6.87
N VAL A 205 1.36 -24.63 -7.82
CA VAL A 205 1.99 -24.69 -9.14
C VAL A 205 3.18 -23.72 -9.17
N PRO A 206 4.41 -24.17 -9.50
CA PRO A 206 5.54 -23.28 -9.71
C PRO A 206 5.31 -22.48 -10.99
N ILE A 207 5.20 -21.14 -10.85
CA ILE A 207 4.89 -20.25 -11.96
C ILE A 207 6.07 -19.40 -12.41
N PHE A 208 7.05 -19.19 -11.52
CA PHE A 208 8.14 -18.26 -11.79
C PHE A 208 9.39 -18.64 -11.01
N TYR A 209 10.54 -18.67 -11.67
CA TYR A 209 11.84 -18.90 -11.06
C TYR A 209 12.74 -17.69 -11.20
N LEU A 210 13.39 -17.31 -10.11
CA LEU A 210 14.38 -16.24 -10.05
C LEU A 210 15.66 -16.75 -9.39
N PRO A 211 16.81 -16.66 -10.07
CA PRO A 211 18.09 -16.99 -9.43
C PRO A 211 18.33 -16.16 -8.17
N LYS A 212 17.83 -14.94 -8.15
CA LYS A 212 17.86 -14.03 -7.00
C LYS A 212 16.61 -13.15 -6.97
N TYR A 213 15.92 -13.16 -5.84
CA TYR A 213 14.76 -12.31 -5.58
C TYR A 213 15.00 -11.46 -4.34
N SER A 214 14.66 -10.17 -4.40
CA SER A 214 14.90 -9.25 -3.29
C SER A 214 13.70 -8.35 -3.06
N TRP A 215 13.32 -8.17 -1.79
CA TRP A 215 12.22 -7.30 -1.36
C TRP A 215 12.61 -6.47 -0.14
N VAL A 216 11.79 -5.47 0.18
CA VAL A 216 11.94 -4.62 1.36
C VAL A 216 11.17 -5.25 2.52
N LEU A 217 11.77 -5.27 3.69
CA LEU A 217 11.13 -5.83 4.88
C LEU A 217 10.09 -4.86 5.46
N GLU A 218 10.45 -3.58 5.55
CA GLU A 218 9.56 -2.53 6.08
C GLU A 218 9.61 -1.26 5.25
N GLY A 219 8.49 -0.51 5.24
CA GLY A 219 8.41 0.79 4.58
C GLY A 219 8.42 0.72 3.06
N ARG A 220 9.04 1.73 2.43
CA ARG A 220 9.08 1.89 0.97
C ARG A 220 10.43 1.49 0.41
N GLY A 221 10.44 0.63 -0.58
CA GLY A 221 11.64 0.26 -1.31
C GLY A 221 11.34 -0.38 -2.66
N SER A 222 12.33 -0.39 -3.55
CA SER A 222 12.17 -0.97 -4.88
C SER A 222 12.10 -2.49 -4.83
N GLY A 223 11.18 -3.07 -5.61
CA GLY A 223 11.02 -4.53 -5.69
C GLY A 223 9.79 -4.94 -6.51
N PHE A 224 9.69 -6.23 -6.79
CA PHE A 224 8.48 -6.78 -7.39
C PHE A 224 7.33 -6.73 -6.39
N LEU A 225 6.15 -6.36 -6.88
CA LEU A 225 4.90 -6.50 -6.14
C LEU A 225 4.24 -7.83 -6.52
N THR A 226 3.24 -8.21 -5.74
CA THR A 226 2.47 -9.42 -6.00
C THR A 226 1.94 -9.44 -7.43
N PRO A 227 2.23 -10.49 -8.22
CA PRO A 227 1.65 -10.64 -9.55
C PRO A 227 0.14 -10.79 -9.49
N ASP A 228 -0.55 -10.22 -10.48
CA ASP A 228 -2.00 -10.36 -10.65
C ASP A 228 -2.30 -11.39 -11.74
N TYR A 229 -3.26 -12.27 -11.47
CA TYR A 229 -3.80 -13.21 -12.44
C TYR A 229 -5.32 -13.08 -12.51
N SER A 230 -5.86 -13.03 -13.71
CA SER A 230 -7.30 -13.07 -13.92
C SER A 230 -7.68 -13.82 -15.19
N LYS A 231 -8.84 -14.46 -15.14
CA LYS A 231 -9.49 -15.11 -16.27
C LYS A 231 -10.61 -14.22 -16.76
N TYR A 232 -10.75 -14.05 -18.07
CA TYR A 232 -11.77 -13.23 -18.68
C TYR A 232 -12.24 -13.81 -20.01
N THR A 233 -13.33 -13.30 -20.54
CA THR A 233 -13.85 -13.69 -21.85
C THR A 233 -13.95 -12.46 -22.74
N GLU A 234 -13.36 -12.52 -23.93
CA GLU A 234 -13.46 -11.44 -24.92
C GLU A 234 -14.89 -11.34 -25.44
N THR A 235 -15.31 -10.11 -25.72
CA THR A 235 -16.65 -9.86 -26.27
C THR A 235 -16.82 -10.56 -27.61
N GLY A 236 -17.83 -11.42 -27.70
CA GLY A 236 -18.14 -12.19 -28.92
C GLY A 236 -17.34 -13.49 -29.06
N GLN A 237 -16.58 -13.90 -28.03
CA GLN A 237 -15.92 -15.19 -27.98
C GLN A 237 -16.50 -16.04 -26.84
N ASN A 238 -16.46 -17.37 -26.99
CA ASN A 238 -16.88 -18.30 -25.96
C ASN A 238 -15.69 -18.84 -25.12
N ASP A 239 -14.48 -18.67 -25.66
CA ASP A 239 -13.26 -19.18 -25.00
C ASP A 239 -12.75 -18.22 -23.95
N SER A 240 -12.26 -18.79 -22.87
CA SER A 240 -11.65 -18.01 -21.79
C SER A 240 -10.23 -17.57 -22.17
N SER A 241 -9.95 -16.32 -21.90
CA SER A 241 -8.63 -15.72 -22.01
C SER A 241 -8.03 -15.48 -20.61
N TYR A 242 -6.72 -15.31 -20.55
CA TYR A 242 -5.99 -15.08 -19.31
C TYR A 242 -5.23 -13.78 -19.38
N ARG A 243 -5.19 -13.09 -18.26
CA ARG A 243 -4.38 -11.91 -18.02
C ARG A 243 -3.43 -12.19 -16.87
N PHE A 244 -2.16 -11.94 -17.09
CA PHE A 244 -1.10 -12.06 -16.09
C PHE A 244 -0.30 -10.76 -16.05
N ARG A 245 -0.18 -10.13 -14.89
CA ARG A 245 0.48 -8.84 -14.69
C ARG A 245 1.58 -8.97 -13.65
N ILE A 246 2.78 -8.51 -13.99
CA ILE A 246 3.95 -8.49 -13.11
C ILE A 246 4.33 -7.04 -12.87
N PRO A 247 4.00 -6.46 -11.71
CA PRO A 247 4.38 -5.10 -11.36
C PRO A 247 5.74 -5.07 -10.64
N TYR A 248 6.52 -4.02 -10.94
CA TYR A 248 7.77 -3.69 -10.27
C TYR A 248 7.71 -2.25 -9.78
N TYR A 249 7.88 -2.07 -8.48
CA TYR A 249 7.89 -0.77 -7.83
C TYR A 249 9.31 -0.23 -7.74
N ILE A 250 9.51 1.02 -8.11
CA ILE A 250 10.80 1.74 -8.04
C ILE A 250 10.63 2.90 -7.07
N ASN A 251 11.24 2.79 -5.89
CA ASN A 251 11.36 3.88 -4.93
C ASN A 251 12.50 4.80 -5.35
N ILE A 252 12.19 5.88 -6.07
CA ILE A 252 13.20 6.79 -6.62
C ILE A 252 13.75 7.70 -5.52
N ALA A 253 12.84 8.28 -4.70
CA ALA A 253 13.17 9.17 -3.60
C ALA A 253 12.00 9.21 -2.60
N PRO A 254 12.16 9.82 -1.40
CA PRO A 254 11.06 9.92 -0.44
C PRO A 254 9.81 10.62 -0.98
N ASP A 255 9.97 11.54 -1.93
CA ASP A 255 8.93 12.35 -2.54
C ASP A 255 8.40 11.80 -3.87
N ARG A 256 9.00 10.72 -4.44
CA ARG A 256 8.64 10.24 -5.78
C ARG A 256 8.87 8.75 -5.97
N ASP A 257 8.02 8.15 -6.79
CA ASP A 257 8.11 6.74 -7.16
C ASP A 257 7.66 6.49 -8.60
N LEU A 258 7.99 5.29 -9.08
CA LEU A 258 7.57 4.79 -10.38
C LEU A 258 7.14 3.32 -10.23
N LEU A 259 5.93 3.02 -10.64
CA LEU A 259 5.46 1.65 -10.82
C LEU A 259 5.51 1.31 -12.31
N VAL A 260 6.25 0.27 -12.68
CA VAL A 260 6.21 -0.30 -14.03
C VAL A 260 5.56 -1.68 -13.95
N ALA A 261 4.84 -2.09 -14.99
CA ALA A 261 4.32 -3.43 -15.06
C ALA A 261 4.34 -3.97 -16.50
N LEU A 262 4.56 -5.28 -16.59
CA LEU A 262 4.36 -6.03 -17.82
C LEU A 262 3.10 -6.86 -17.64
N THR A 263 2.10 -6.60 -18.49
CA THR A 263 0.85 -7.35 -18.51
C THR A 263 0.77 -8.18 -19.80
N TYR A 264 0.61 -9.49 -19.66
CA TYR A 264 0.34 -10.39 -20.77
C TYR A 264 -1.15 -10.73 -20.83
N MET A 265 -1.75 -10.53 -21.98
CA MET A 265 -3.11 -10.96 -22.29
C MET A 265 -3.06 -12.00 -23.40
N SER A 266 -3.55 -13.22 -23.13
CA SER A 266 -3.44 -14.36 -24.07
C SER A 266 -4.11 -14.09 -25.42
N SER A 267 -5.20 -13.31 -25.44
CA SER A 267 -5.90 -12.88 -26.65
C SER A 267 -5.26 -11.70 -27.36
N ARG A 268 -4.45 -10.87 -26.66
CA ARG A 268 -4.03 -9.54 -27.18
C ARG A 268 -2.54 -9.31 -27.24
N ARG A 269 -1.70 -9.93 -26.41
CA ARG A 269 -0.24 -9.80 -26.25
C ARG A 269 0.17 -8.98 -25.02
N PHE A 270 1.36 -8.33 -25.11
CA PHE A 270 1.98 -7.63 -24.01
C PHE A 270 1.60 -6.15 -23.96
N ILE A 271 1.22 -5.70 -22.76
CA ILE A 271 0.98 -4.31 -22.42
C ILE A 271 2.10 -3.86 -21.48
N TYR A 272 2.74 -2.76 -21.81
CA TYR A 272 3.71 -2.06 -20.97
C TYR A 272 2.99 -0.96 -20.21
N GLU A 273 3.12 -0.97 -18.89
CA GLU A 273 2.45 -0.02 -18.02
C GLU A 273 3.49 0.77 -17.22
N GLY A 274 3.26 2.06 -17.03
CA GLY A 274 4.07 2.92 -16.18
C GLY A 274 3.20 3.92 -15.43
N LYS A 275 3.45 4.08 -14.12
CA LYS A 275 2.79 5.08 -13.27
C LYS A 275 3.82 5.80 -12.41
N TYR A 276 4.08 7.05 -12.74
CA TYR A 276 4.97 7.93 -11.98
C TYR A 276 4.14 8.81 -11.05
N ARG A 277 4.64 9.01 -9.81
CA ARG A 277 4.04 9.92 -8.84
C ARG A 277 5.13 10.75 -8.17
N GLN A 278 4.83 12.01 -7.89
CA GLN A 278 5.73 12.93 -7.20
C GLN A 278 4.96 13.93 -6.36
N LEU A 279 5.38 14.12 -5.12
CA LEU A 279 4.99 15.27 -4.28
C LEU A 279 5.77 16.49 -4.77
N ILE A 280 5.07 17.54 -5.19
CA ILE A 280 5.71 18.74 -5.76
C ILE A 280 5.91 19.83 -4.69
N ALA A 281 4.92 20.00 -3.81
CA ALA A 281 4.95 21.02 -2.78
C ALA A 281 4.27 20.53 -1.50
N PRO A 282 4.80 20.88 -0.32
CA PRO A 282 4.09 20.68 0.92
C PRO A 282 2.84 21.57 0.96
N LYS A 283 1.88 21.20 1.79
CA LYS A 283 0.67 22.00 2.05
C LYS A 283 1.02 23.46 2.37
N LEU A 284 0.42 24.39 1.64
CA LEU A 284 0.54 25.81 1.92
C LEU A 284 -0.47 26.28 2.98
N THR A 285 -1.59 25.55 3.11
CA THR A 285 -2.63 25.82 4.12
C THR A 285 -3.06 24.49 4.77
N ALA A 286 -3.68 24.57 5.95
CA ALA A 286 -4.19 23.36 6.65
C ALA A 286 -5.31 22.65 5.87
N GLU A 287 -5.97 23.32 4.94
CA GLU A 287 -7.08 22.79 4.13
C GLU A 287 -6.65 22.35 2.73
N SER A 288 -5.41 22.64 2.30
CA SER A 288 -4.90 22.18 1.00
C SER A 288 -4.41 20.74 1.12
N ASP A 289 -4.69 19.92 0.12
CA ASP A 289 -4.06 18.60 -0.03
C ASP A 289 -2.62 18.78 -0.53
N ASP A 290 -1.75 17.79 -0.27
CA ASP A 290 -0.41 17.77 -0.84
C ASP A 290 -0.52 17.75 -2.36
N SER A 291 0.22 18.64 -3.03
CA SER A 291 0.26 18.68 -4.50
C SER A 291 0.94 17.44 -5.03
N ILE A 292 0.18 16.60 -5.75
CA ILE A 292 0.66 15.33 -6.29
C ILE A 292 0.63 15.38 -7.82
N TYR A 293 1.81 15.35 -8.42
CA TYR A 293 1.98 15.09 -9.83
C TYR A 293 1.86 13.59 -10.10
N GLN A 294 0.95 13.19 -10.97
CA GLN A 294 0.79 11.80 -11.37
C GLN A 294 0.64 11.67 -12.88
N ILE A 295 1.44 10.78 -13.48
CA ILE A 295 1.29 10.36 -14.86
C ILE A 295 1.23 8.84 -14.94
N GLU A 296 0.25 8.31 -15.64
CA GLU A 296 0.07 6.90 -15.93
C GLU A 296 -0.02 6.71 -17.43
N ALA A 297 0.73 5.74 -17.96
CA ALA A 297 0.73 5.40 -19.37
C ALA A 297 0.74 3.90 -19.57
N HIS A 298 -0.11 3.43 -20.49
CA HIS A 298 -0.14 2.05 -20.94
C HIS A 298 0.13 2.02 -22.46
N TYR A 299 0.85 1.01 -22.91
CA TYR A 299 1.15 0.84 -24.32
C TYR A 299 1.12 -0.63 -24.73
N LEU A 300 0.25 -0.95 -25.69
CA LEU A 300 0.16 -2.22 -26.39
C LEU A 300 0.62 -1.98 -27.84
N PRO A 301 1.84 -2.39 -28.19
CA PRO A 301 2.43 -2.09 -29.52
C PRO A 301 1.65 -2.67 -30.68
N GLU A 302 1.02 -3.83 -30.46
CA GLU A 302 0.22 -4.52 -31.44
C GLU A 302 -0.83 -5.39 -30.72
N ASP A 303 -2.09 -5.03 -30.88
CA ASP A 303 -3.20 -5.84 -30.42
C ASP A 303 -3.46 -6.98 -31.40
N LYS A 304 -3.30 -8.24 -30.98
CA LYS A 304 -3.48 -9.42 -31.83
C LYS A 304 -4.88 -9.50 -32.47
N MET A 305 -5.91 -8.95 -31.81
CA MET A 305 -7.29 -9.01 -32.30
C MET A 305 -7.63 -7.92 -33.30
N THR A 306 -7.05 -6.73 -33.15
CA THR A 306 -7.40 -5.56 -33.96
C THR A 306 -6.27 -5.08 -34.87
N SER A 307 -5.03 -5.59 -34.65
CA SER A 307 -3.79 -5.14 -35.31
C SER A 307 -3.45 -3.67 -35.05
N LEU A 308 -4.11 -3.05 -34.09
CA LEU A 308 -3.91 -1.64 -33.72
C LEU A 308 -2.85 -1.50 -32.62
N LYS A 309 -2.19 -0.35 -32.63
CA LYS A 309 -1.43 0.13 -31.47
C LYS A 309 -2.42 0.75 -30.49
N ARG A 310 -2.39 0.31 -29.25
CA ARG A 310 -3.32 0.80 -28.24
C ARG A 310 -2.58 1.42 -27.06
N TRP A 311 -3.11 2.50 -26.56
CA TRP A 311 -2.46 3.23 -25.47
C TRP A 311 -3.49 3.96 -24.60
N LEU A 312 -3.06 4.24 -23.37
CA LEU A 312 -3.71 5.10 -22.40
C LEU A 312 -2.68 6.08 -21.87
N VAL A 313 -3.07 7.32 -21.71
CA VAL A 313 -2.33 8.34 -20.95
C VAL A 313 -3.30 9.01 -19.99
N ASN A 314 -2.95 9.00 -18.72
CA ASN A 314 -3.66 9.71 -17.66
C ASN A 314 -2.66 10.56 -16.90
N PHE A 315 -2.86 11.87 -16.91
CA PHE A 315 -2.05 12.85 -16.21
C PHE A 315 -2.95 13.64 -15.28
N ASN A 316 -2.58 13.77 -14.04
CA ASN A 316 -3.30 14.57 -13.05
C ASN A 316 -2.32 15.37 -12.20
N GLU A 317 -2.60 16.65 -12.06
CA GLU A 317 -1.83 17.56 -11.23
C GLU A 317 -2.75 18.59 -10.57
N GLU A 318 -2.58 18.76 -9.27
CA GLU A 318 -3.19 19.81 -8.48
C GLU A 318 -2.05 20.57 -7.79
N LEU A 319 -1.90 21.85 -8.09
CA LEU A 319 -0.76 22.65 -7.65
C LEU A 319 -1.21 24.02 -7.12
N ASP A 320 -0.89 24.28 -5.86
CA ASP A 320 -0.98 25.62 -5.27
C ASP A 320 0.28 26.42 -5.63
N LEU A 321 0.16 27.32 -6.62
CA LEU A 321 1.24 28.21 -7.03
C LEU A 321 1.59 29.23 -5.93
N ASN A 322 0.59 29.63 -5.18
CA ASN A 322 0.66 30.43 -3.96
C ASN A 322 -0.67 30.35 -3.21
N THR A 323 -0.79 31.03 -2.05
CA THR A 323 -1.99 31.03 -1.20
C THR A 323 -3.28 31.51 -1.89
N LYS A 324 -3.17 32.18 -3.05
CA LYS A 324 -4.31 32.73 -3.80
C LYS A 324 -4.51 32.08 -5.17
N THR A 325 -3.52 31.33 -5.67
CA THR A 325 -3.52 30.83 -7.06
C THR A 325 -3.37 29.33 -7.08
N HIS A 326 -4.35 28.66 -7.64
CA HIS A 326 -4.42 27.22 -7.78
C HIS A 326 -4.50 26.81 -9.25
N LEU A 327 -3.70 25.81 -9.65
CA LEU A 327 -3.68 25.19 -10.98
C LEU A 327 -4.14 23.76 -10.86
N SER A 328 -5.17 23.38 -11.63
CA SER A 328 -5.65 22.02 -11.80
C SER A 328 -5.47 21.60 -13.25
N ALA A 329 -4.78 20.50 -13.48
CA ALA A 329 -4.55 19.94 -14.81
C ALA A 329 -4.87 18.45 -14.81
N ASN A 330 -5.79 18.06 -15.69
CA ASN A 330 -6.15 16.66 -15.93
C ASN A 330 -6.13 16.40 -17.45
N TYR A 331 -5.39 15.38 -17.85
CA TYR A 331 -5.36 14.90 -19.23
C TYR A 331 -5.59 13.39 -19.24
N TYR A 332 -6.75 12.97 -19.74
CA TYR A 332 -7.13 11.57 -19.78
C TYR A 332 -7.56 11.17 -21.18
N ARG A 333 -6.74 10.35 -21.86
CA ARG A 333 -6.95 9.92 -23.23
C ARG A 333 -6.61 8.45 -23.43
N VAL A 334 -7.31 7.84 -24.37
CA VAL A 334 -7.04 6.48 -24.84
C VAL A 334 -6.94 6.47 -26.36
N SER A 335 -6.33 5.43 -26.92
CA SER A 335 -6.15 5.26 -28.37
C SER A 335 -7.44 5.22 -29.14
N ASP A 336 -8.47 4.62 -28.58
CA ASP A 336 -9.74 4.34 -29.24
C ASP A 336 -10.91 4.17 -28.26
N LYS A 337 -12.12 4.22 -28.78
CA LYS A 337 -13.36 4.18 -28.00
C LYS A 337 -13.63 2.87 -27.26
N ASP A 338 -13.04 1.76 -27.71
CA ASP A 338 -13.28 0.43 -27.15
C ASP A 338 -12.17 0.00 -26.18
N TYR A 339 -11.20 0.88 -25.88
CA TYR A 339 -10.05 0.59 -25.03
C TYR A 339 -10.44 0.00 -23.66
N PHE A 340 -11.38 0.59 -22.95
CA PHE A 340 -11.80 0.12 -21.62
C PHE A 340 -12.53 -1.20 -21.67
N LYS A 341 -13.35 -1.41 -22.68
CA LYS A 341 -14.05 -2.67 -22.89
C LYS A 341 -13.09 -3.82 -23.16
N ASP A 342 -12.09 -3.56 -23.98
CA ASP A 342 -11.20 -4.58 -24.52
C ASP A 342 -9.96 -4.85 -23.66
N ILE A 343 -9.32 -3.80 -23.15
CA ILE A 343 -8.03 -3.88 -22.46
C ILE A 343 -8.20 -3.83 -20.94
N ALA A 344 -8.82 -2.79 -20.43
CA ALA A 344 -8.96 -2.63 -19.00
C ALA A 344 -10.03 -3.54 -18.39
N GLN A 345 -11.03 -3.93 -19.16
CA GLN A 345 -12.20 -4.76 -18.77
C GLN A 345 -12.89 -4.24 -17.50
N THR A 346 -12.66 -2.97 -17.22
CA THR A 346 -13.20 -2.18 -16.12
C THR A 346 -13.75 -0.89 -16.68
N ASN A 347 -14.53 -0.18 -15.89
CA ASN A 347 -15.05 1.15 -16.28
C ASN A 347 -15.86 1.18 -17.59
N THR A 348 -16.53 0.08 -17.96
CA THR A 348 -17.40 0.03 -19.13
C THR A 348 -18.58 1.02 -19.06
N ASN A 349 -18.87 1.52 -17.86
CA ASN A 349 -19.88 2.56 -17.62
C ASN A 349 -19.38 3.98 -17.94
N VAL A 350 -18.06 4.21 -18.06
CA VAL A 350 -17.50 5.49 -18.46
C VAL A 350 -17.85 5.74 -19.93
N LYS A 351 -18.49 6.87 -20.22
CA LYS A 351 -18.94 7.25 -21.57
C LYS A 351 -18.07 8.30 -22.22
N THR A 352 -17.42 9.12 -21.40
CA THR A 352 -16.51 10.19 -21.84
C THR A 352 -15.30 10.29 -20.91
N LEU A 353 -14.17 10.67 -21.48
CA LEU A 353 -12.95 11.02 -20.73
C LEU A 353 -12.75 12.52 -20.82
N LYS A 354 -12.70 13.17 -19.67
CA LYS A 354 -12.49 14.62 -19.57
C LYS A 354 -11.02 14.95 -19.45
N SER A 355 -10.60 15.94 -20.24
CA SER A 355 -9.31 16.60 -20.09
C SER A 355 -9.56 18.07 -19.83
N ASN A 356 -8.94 18.64 -18.82
CA ASN A 356 -9.11 20.07 -18.49
C ASN A 356 -7.83 20.68 -17.92
N LEU A 357 -7.71 21.99 -18.12
CA LEU A 357 -6.73 22.83 -17.45
C LEU A 357 -7.46 24.02 -16.88
N LYS A 358 -7.36 24.20 -15.57
CA LYS A 358 -8.02 25.29 -14.85
C LYS A 358 -7.02 26.04 -13.97
N LEU A 359 -6.94 27.33 -14.19
CA LEU A 359 -6.24 28.27 -13.31
C LEU A 359 -7.26 29.06 -12.53
N THR A 360 -7.15 29.05 -11.20
CA THR A 360 -8.05 29.79 -10.31
C THR A 360 -7.23 30.76 -9.46
N TYR A 361 -7.69 32.00 -9.37
CA TYR A 361 -7.17 33.00 -8.44
C TYR A 361 -8.28 33.37 -7.45
N ASN A 362 -8.04 33.29 -6.16
CA ASN A 362 -8.97 33.60 -5.10
C ASN A 362 -8.31 34.54 -4.08
N ASP A 363 -8.86 35.77 -3.96
CA ASP A 363 -8.43 36.76 -3.00
C ASP A 363 -9.57 37.03 -2.02
N GLU A 364 -9.57 36.30 -0.90
CA GLU A 364 -10.62 36.37 0.11
C GLU A 364 -10.65 37.74 0.79
N GLU A 365 -9.49 38.34 1.02
CA GLU A 365 -9.39 39.70 1.66
C GLU A 365 -10.08 40.75 0.82
N ASN A 366 -9.95 40.64 -0.50
CA ASN A 366 -10.55 41.60 -1.42
C ASN A 366 -11.89 41.09 -1.98
N HIS A 367 -12.37 39.93 -1.53
CA HIS A 367 -13.60 39.30 -2.05
C HIS A 367 -13.62 39.23 -3.59
N PHE A 368 -12.51 38.82 -4.18
CA PHE A 368 -12.30 38.71 -5.61
C PHE A 368 -11.89 37.32 -5.99
N SER A 369 -12.54 36.74 -7.02
CA SER A 369 -12.10 35.49 -7.63
C SER A 369 -12.13 35.57 -9.14
N SER A 370 -11.23 34.85 -9.79
CA SER A 370 -11.22 34.70 -11.23
C SER A 370 -10.75 33.30 -11.59
N SER A 371 -11.24 32.78 -12.73
CA SER A 371 -10.75 31.52 -13.26
C SER A 371 -10.65 31.53 -14.77
N LEU A 372 -9.72 30.74 -15.29
CA LEU A 372 -9.57 30.41 -16.69
C LEU A 372 -9.60 28.89 -16.81
N LEU A 373 -10.47 28.36 -17.65
CA LEU A 373 -10.69 26.94 -17.87
C LEU A 373 -10.69 26.61 -19.36
N THR A 374 -10.00 25.55 -19.73
CA THR A 374 -10.21 24.86 -20.99
C THR A 374 -10.53 23.39 -20.73
N GLU A 375 -11.50 22.84 -21.43
CA GLU A 375 -11.84 21.42 -21.32
C GLU A 375 -12.11 20.80 -22.68
N ASP A 376 -11.83 19.53 -22.78
CA ASP A 376 -12.09 18.70 -23.94
C ASP A 376 -12.52 17.30 -23.47
N GLU A 377 -13.32 16.60 -24.26
CA GLU A 377 -13.82 15.28 -23.93
C GLU A 377 -13.60 14.29 -25.08
N GLN A 378 -13.12 13.10 -24.74
CA GLN A 378 -13.07 11.97 -25.66
C GLN A 378 -14.24 11.02 -25.39
N VAL A 379 -15.02 10.71 -26.42
CA VAL A 379 -16.10 9.73 -26.31
C VAL A 379 -15.56 8.31 -26.35
N VAL A 380 -16.01 7.49 -25.40
CA VAL A 380 -15.63 6.07 -25.26
C VAL A 380 -16.86 5.21 -24.95
N ASN A 381 -16.75 3.89 -25.08
CA ASN A 381 -17.78 2.90 -24.68
C ASN A 381 -19.22 3.24 -25.16
N ALA A 382 -19.37 3.52 -26.42
CA ALA A 382 -20.68 3.91 -27.02
C ALA A 382 -21.34 5.14 -26.32
N GLY A 383 -20.52 6.06 -25.83
CA GLY A 383 -20.98 7.38 -25.40
C GLY A 383 -21.40 8.24 -26.56
N VAL A 384 -21.95 9.38 -26.25
CA VAL A 384 -22.34 10.41 -27.25
C VAL A 384 -21.55 11.69 -26.98
N PRO A 385 -21.14 12.43 -28.02
CA PRO A 385 -20.49 13.72 -27.84
C PRO A 385 -21.35 14.68 -27.04
N VAL A 386 -20.71 15.48 -26.21
CA VAL A 386 -21.34 16.54 -25.42
C VAL A 386 -20.67 17.89 -25.72
N TYR A 387 -21.33 18.98 -25.34
CA TYR A 387 -20.69 20.30 -25.42
C TYR A 387 -19.57 20.43 -24.42
N THR A 388 -18.42 20.90 -24.88
CA THR A 388 -17.25 21.20 -24.07
C THR A 388 -17.01 22.71 -23.97
N ARG A 389 -16.34 23.13 -22.91
CA ARG A 389 -15.92 24.53 -22.74
C ARG A 389 -14.51 24.69 -23.30
N ALA A 390 -14.42 24.91 -24.60
CA ALA A 390 -13.11 25.09 -25.25
C ALA A 390 -12.28 26.21 -24.58
N LEU A 391 -12.95 27.25 -24.07
CA LEU A 391 -12.36 28.26 -23.22
C LEU A 391 -13.47 28.94 -22.39
N GLU A 392 -13.28 29.05 -21.09
CA GLU A 392 -14.13 29.78 -20.18
C GLU A 392 -13.29 30.69 -19.28
N GLY A 393 -13.63 31.96 -19.24
CA GLY A 393 -13.11 32.91 -18.29
C GLY A 393 -14.21 33.36 -17.34
N SER A 394 -13.95 33.40 -16.05
CA SER A 394 -14.87 33.94 -15.05
C SER A 394 -14.20 34.96 -14.15
N ILE A 395 -14.98 35.93 -13.72
CA ILE A 395 -14.60 36.96 -12.73
C ILE A 395 -15.78 37.13 -11.78
N SER A 396 -15.51 37.12 -10.49
CA SER A 396 -16.46 37.47 -9.44
C SER A 396 -15.87 38.49 -8.46
N LYS A 397 -16.62 39.50 -8.13
CA LYS A 397 -16.21 40.54 -7.16
C LYS A 397 -17.38 40.92 -6.28
N THR A 398 -17.15 40.90 -4.97
CA THR A 398 -18.11 41.47 -4.01
C THR A 398 -17.59 42.80 -3.48
N PHE A 399 -18.27 43.88 -3.81
CA PHE A 399 -18.01 45.18 -3.29
C PHE A 399 -18.73 45.38 -1.95
N ASN A 400 -18.15 46.15 -1.04
CA ASN A 400 -18.72 46.42 0.27
C ASN A 400 -19.14 45.16 1.06
N ALA A 401 -18.38 44.11 0.98
CA ALA A 401 -18.69 42.81 1.60
C ALA A 401 -18.97 42.93 3.10
N ASP A 402 -18.21 43.77 3.80
CA ASP A 402 -18.35 43.98 5.24
C ASP A 402 -19.40 45.04 5.61
N LYS A 403 -20.06 45.64 4.61
CA LYS A 403 -21.11 46.68 4.83
C LYS A 403 -22.50 46.05 4.83
N LYS A 404 -23.48 46.86 5.24
CA LYS A 404 -24.89 46.42 5.30
C LYS A 404 -25.49 46.03 3.94
N MET A 405 -24.87 46.48 2.85
CA MET A 405 -25.37 46.24 1.47
C MET A 405 -24.19 45.82 0.58
N PRO A 406 -23.76 44.55 0.59
CA PRO A 406 -22.80 44.01 -0.38
C PRO A 406 -23.42 43.99 -1.77
N ILE A 407 -22.57 44.27 -2.78
CA ILE A 407 -22.90 44.21 -4.20
C ILE A 407 -21.98 43.19 -4.85
N GLN A 408 -22.56 42.15 -5.45
CA GLN A 408 -21.84 41.10 -6.15
C GLN A 408 -21.96 41.30 -7.66
N VAL A 409 -20.84 41.22 -8.35
CA VAL A 409 -20.74 41.27 -9.81
C VAL A 409 -20.05 40.03 -10.28
N ASP A 410 -20.72 39.27 -11.14
CA ASP A 410 -20.18 38.05 -11.76
C ASP A 410 -20.21 38.24 -13.28
N LEU A 411 -19.12 37.85 -13.94
CA LEU A 411 -19.01 37.80 -15.40
C LEU A 411 -18.40 36.47 -15.81
N VAL A 412 -19.08 35.75 -16.70
CA VAL A 412 -18.59 34.50 -17.26
C VAL A 412 -18.70 34.57 -18.79
N ARG A 413 -17.59 34.28 -19.46
CA ARG A 413 -17.55 34.14 -20.92
C ARG A 413 -17.05 32.75 -21.28
N THR A 414 -17.91 31.98 -21.99
CA THR A 414 -17.66 30.62 -22.37
C THR A 414 -17.72 30.43 -23.87
N ASN A 415 -16.69 29.87 -24.47
CA ASN A 415 -16.70 29.40 -25.85
C ASN A 415 -17.03 27.90 -25.83
N PHE A 416 -18.16 27.53 -26.41
CA PHE A 416 -18.62 26.14 -26.51
C PHE A 416 -18.18 25.51 -27.83
N ALA A 417 -17.62 24.29 -27.71
CA ALA A 417 -17.32 23.42 -28.85
C ALA A 417 -18.14 22.13 -28.78
N HIS A 418 -18.32 21.47 -29.91
CA HIS A 418 -18.98 20.17 -30.04
C HIS A 418 -18.39 19.40 -31.22
N ASP A 419 -18.07 18.10 -31.03
CA ASP A 419 -17.45 17.28 -32.09
C ASP A 419 -18.36 16.93 -33.25
N THR A 420 -19.68 17.03 -33.06
CA THR A 420 -20.64 16.78 -34.13
C THR A 420 -20.85 18.06 -34.98
N ALA A 421 -20.46 18.03 -36.24
CA ALA A 421 -20.49 19.19 -37.13
C ALA A 421 -21.88 19.84 -37.32
N SER A 422 -22.97 19.09 -37.09
CA SER A 422 -24.33 19.62 -37.17
C SER A 422 -24.82 20.34 -35.91
N LYS A 423 -23.97 20.41 -34.87
CA LYS A 423 -24.30 21.11 -33.62
C LYS A 423 -23.78 22.54 -33.68
N GLU A 424 -24.64 23.48 -33.33
CA GLU A 424 -24.28 24.90 -33.26
C GLU A 424 -23.25 25.11 -32.13
N THR A 425 -22.20 25.87 -32.41
CA THR A 425 -21.19 26.27 -31.47
C THR A 425 -21.16 27.77 -31.32
N GLY A 426 -20.45 28.29 -30.36
CA GLY A 426 -20.37 29.74 -30.18
C GLY A 426 -19.99 30.20 -28.78
N VAL A 427 -20.15 31.48 -28.58
CA VAL A 427 -19.76 32.15 -27.33
C VAL A 427 -20.99 32.58 -26.53
N ARG A 428 -21.06 32.18 -25.29
CA ARG A 428 -22.00 32.71 -24.30
C ARG A 428 -21.27 33.72 -23.40
N THR A 429 -21.82 34.89 -23.23
CA THR A 429 -21.42 35.87 -22.22
C THR A 429 -22.56 36.04 -21.23
N HIS A 430 -22.29 35.79 -19.96
CA HIS A 430 -23.26 35.91 -18.87
C HIS A 430 -22.74 36.85 -17.83
N GLY A 431 -23.54 37.88 -17.52
CA GLY A 431 -23.27 38.84 -16.42
C GLY A 431 -24.39 38.73 -15.40
N ASN A 432 -24.01 38.83 -14.14
CA ASN A 432 -24.94 38.91 -13.02
C ASN A 432 -24.55 40.08 -12.08
N LEU A 433 -25.51 40.87 -11.70
CA LEU A 433 -25.39 41.91 -10.71
C LEU A 433 -26.39 41.66 -9.57
N GLY A 434 -25.88 41.40 -8.38
CA GLY A 434 -26.66 41.11 -7.20
C GLY A 434 -26.41 42.09 -6.08
N VAL A 435 -27.48 42.46 -5.36
CA VAL A 435 -27.39 43.23 -4.12
C VAL A 435 -28.11 42.44 -3.01
N SER A 436 -27.55 42.42 -1.83
CA SER A 436 -28.18 41.82 -0.66
C SER A 436 -28.11 42.74 0.54
N ARG A 437 -28.98 42.49 1.52
CA ARG A 437 -28.97 43.29 2.77
C ARG A 437 -29.26 42.40 3.95
N LYS A 438 -28.30 42.28 4.87
CA LYS A 438 -28.52 41.59 6.15
C LYS A 438 -29.35 42.47 7.06
N LEU A 439 -30.54 42.02 7.42
CA LEU A 439 -31.41 42.70 8.36
C LEU A 439 -31.05 42.28 9.79
N ASN A 440 -30.86 43.25 10.66
CA ASN A 440 -30.55 43.02 12.08
C ASN A 440 -31.83 42.64 12.84
N VAL A 441 -32.35 41.46 12.62
CA VAL A 441 -33.47 40.90 13.41
C VAL A 441 -32.94 39.81 14.34
N LYS A 442 -33.49 39.75 15.56
CA LYS A 442 -32.97 38.80 16.56
C LYS A 442 -33.14 37.32 16.11
N PHE A 443 -34.22 37.04 15.42
CA PHE A 443 -34.53 35.71 14.85
C PHE A 443 -35.82 35.81 14.01
N PRO A 444 -35.91 35.13 12.79
CA PRO A 444 -34.80 34.47 12.04
C PRO A 444 -33.86 35.51 11.39
N VAL A 445 -32.67 35.04 10.96
CA VAL A 445 -31.77 35.88 10.15
C VAL A 445 -32.36 36.05 8.76
N ILE A 446 -32.69 37.27 8.38
CA ILE A 446 -33.30 37.59 7.08
C ILE A 446 -32.26 38.38 6.25
N THR A 447 -31.94 37.82 5.05
CA THR A 447 -31.03 38.48 4.10
C THR A 447 -31.73 38.57 2.74
N PRO A 448 -32.58 39.55 2.50
CA PRO A 448 -33.19 39.77 1.18
C PRO A 448 -32.09 40.01 0.13
N ARG A 449 -32.28 39.41 -1.05
CA ARG A 449 -31.37 39.54 -2.19
C ARG A 449 -32.19 39.88 -3.45
N ALA A 450 -31.70 40.79 -4.23
CA ALA A 450 -32.17 41.08 -5.59
C ALA A 450 -31.02 40.92 -6.57
N SER A 451 -31.25 40.35 -7.73
CA SER A 451 -30.25 40.20 -8.78
C SER A 451 -30.86 40.41 -10.18
N VAL A 452 -30.03 40.88 -11.07
CA VAL A 452 -30.32 40.99 -12.50
C VAL A 452 -29.25 40.24 -13.26
N SER A 453 -29.65 39.35 -14.14
CA SER A 453 -28.75 38.58 -15.00
C SER A 453 -29.03 38.86 -16.47
N ILE A 454 -27.96 38.99 -17.23
CA ILE A 454 -28.00 39.22 -18.67
C ILE A 454 -27.17 38.11 -19.35
N THR A 455 -27.73 37.45 -20.34
CA THR A 455 -27.04 36.43 -21.13
C THR A 455 -27.11 36.76 -22.60
N ASN A 456 -25.98 36.77 -23.28
CA ASN A 456 -25.87 36.99 -24.71
C ASN A 456 -25.18 35.76 -25.35
N TYR A 457 -25.68 35.33 -26.50
CA TYR A 457 -25.13 34.25 -27.32
C TYR A 457 -24.70 34.80 -28.68
N SER A 458 -23.46 34.43 -29.07
CA SER A 458 -22.94 34.66 -30.42
C SER A 458 -22.65 33.29 -31.03
N LEU A 459 -23.56 32.78 -31.83
CA LEU A 459 -23.45 31.46 -32.45
C LEU A 459 -22.61 31.54 -33.71
N LYS A 460 -21.86 30.47 -33.99
CA LYS A 460 -21.18 30.24 -35.28
C LYS A 460 -22.05 29.27 -36.07
N ASN A 461 -22.43 29.73 -37.24
CA ASN A 461 -23.11 28.89 -38.26
C ASN A 461 -22.08 27.99 -38.92
#